data_515ddf6721aa15c65c2228a0d2eeb6cd
#
_entry.id   515ddf6721aa15c65c2228a0d2eeb6cd
#
_cell.length_a   1.000
_cell.length_b   1.000
_cell.length_c   1.000
_cell.angle_alpha   90.00
_cell.angle_beta   90.00
_cell.angle_gamma   90.00
#
_symmetry.space_group_name_H-M   'P 1'
#
loop_
_entity.id
_entity.type
_entity.pdbx_description
1 polymer ?
#
loop_
_entity_poly.entity_id
_entity_poly.type
_entity_poly.pdbx_seq_one_letter_code
_entity_poly.pdbx_strand_id
1 'polypeptide(L)'
;MFTGLIQAVGQVSAIERQESSAKLRIKSAEISSQVAQGDSVSVNGVCLTVTSFDSESFEVDVMVQTLNLTSTGALVVGSPVNLELATRTQDRLGGHIVQGHVDGVAKVAGISADKEWTRMDIAVPAHLMKYVVAQGSICIEGVSLTVGELNDGLDQVAVWLIPETLAKTNLAAKKISDPLNVEVDVLAKYVERLIARGQDDK
;
A
#
# COMPACT_ATOMS: atom_id res chain seq x y z
N MET A 1 2.79 -2.98 -11.98
CA MET A 1 3.98 -3.00 -11.10
C MET A 1 4.29 -1.57 -10.72
N PHE A 2 4.74 -1.33 -9.49
CA PHE A 2 4.95 -0.03 -8.86
C PHE A 2 6.30 -0.02 -8.15
N THR A 3 6.72 1.13 -7.65
CA THR A 3 8.00 1.31 -6.94
C THR A 3 7.79 1.55 -5.43
N GLY A 4 6.57 1.88 -5.01
CA GLY A 4 6.25 2.32 -3.67
C GLY A 4 6.63 3.79 -3.40
N LEU A 5 6.81 4.59 -4.45
CA LEU A 5 7.02 6.03 -4.36
C LEU A 5 5.73 6.76 -4.72
N ILE A 6 5.07 7.29 -3.71
CA ILE A 6 3.79 7.97 -3.88
C ILE A 6 3.97 9.24 -4.71
N GLN A 7 3.16 9.36 -5.76
CA GLN A 7 3.18 10.51 -6.67
C GLN A 7 2.18 11.59 -6.23
N ALA A 8 1.02 11.18 -5.71
CA ALA A 8 -0.01 12.10 -5.23
C ALA A 8 -0.83 11.51 -4.07
N VAL A 9 -1.42 12.37 -3.26
CA VAL A 9 -2.50 12.00 -2.35
C VAL A 9 -3.81 12.46 -2.97
N GLY A 10 -4.61 11.49 -3.40
CA GLY A 10 -5.96 11.72 -3.91
C GLY A 10 -7.00 11.70 -2.79
N GLN A 11 -8.26 11.97 -3.15
CA GLN A 11 -9.39 11.91 -2.25
C GLN A 11 -10.54 11.09 -2.87
N VAL A 12 -11.08 10.16 -2.11
CA VAL A 12 -12.30 9.45 -2.52
C VAL A 12 -13.46 10.43 -2.60
N SER A 13 -14.01 10.64 -3.80
CA SER A 13 -15.10 11.59 -4.05
C SER A 13 -16.47 10.92 -4.15
N ALA A 14 -16.53 9.63 -4.53
CA ALA A 14 -17.74 8.84 -4.53
C ALA A 14 -17.45 7.35 -4.32
N ILE A 15 -18.40 6.64 -3.73
CA ILE A 15 -18.38 5.18 -3.57
C ILE A 15 -19.76 4.65 -3.92
N GLU A 16 -19.83 3.82 -4.96
CA GLU A 16 -21.03 3.10 -5.34
C GLU A 16 -20.85 1.61 -5.02
N ARG A 17 -21.53 1.13 -3.97
CA ARG A 17 -21.44 -0.28 -3.55
C ARG A 17 -22.47 -1.11 -4.31
N GLN A 18 -22.02 -2.25 -4.80
CA GLN A 18 -22.83 -3.28 -5.45
C GLN A 18 -22.69 -4.60 -4.68
N GLU A 19 -23.44 -5.61 -5.05
CA GLU A 19 -23.41 -6.91 -4.37
C GLU A 19 -22.04 -7.58 -4.42
N SER A 20 -21.34 -7.53 -5.54
CA SER A 20 -20.05 -8.21 -5.77
C SER A 20 -18.85 -7.27 -5.97
N SER A 21 -19.06 -5.95 -5.91
CA SER A 21 -18.02 -4.95 -6.18
C SER A 21 -18.35 -3.60 -5.56
N ALA A 22 -17.41 -2.67 -5.64
CA ALA A 22 -17.67 -1.25 -5.44
C ALA A 22 -16.96 -0.46 -6.54
N LYS A 23 -17.59 0.61 -7.01
CA LYS A 23 -16.96 1.61 -7.86
C LYS A 23 -16.49 2.75 -6.97
N LEU A 24 -15.20 3.07 -7.06
CA LEU A 24 -14.60 4.22 -6.37
C LEU A 24 -14.29 5.29 -7.39
N ARG A 25 -14.70 6.53 -7.11
CA ARG A 25 -14.23 7.71 -7.82
C ARG A 25 -13.22 8.46 -6.96
N ILE A 26 -12.04 8.71 -7.50
CA ILE A 26 -10.92 9.30 -6.81
C ILE A 26 -10.55 10.62 -7.50
N LYS A 27 -10.57 11.71 -6.74
CA LYS A 27 -10.16 13.02 -7.21
C LYS A 27 -8.65 13.18 -7.07
N SER A 28 -7.97 13.39 -8.20
CA SER A 28 -6.54 13.72 -8.29
C SER A 28 -6.23 14.17 -9.72
N ALA A 29 -6.19 15.47 -9.96
CA ALA A 29 -5.88 16.02 -11.29
C ALA A 29 -4.51 15.59 -11.80
N GLU A 30 -3.53 15.44 -10.89
CA GLU A 30 -2.17 15.01 -11.22
C GLU A 30 -2.15 13.60 -11.82
N ILE A 31 -2.86 12.66 -11.24
CA ILE A 31 -2.95 11.29 -11.72
C ILE A 31 -3.88 11.21 -12.93
N SER A 32 -5.06 11.84 -12.85
CA SER A 32 -6.08 11.77 -13.90
C SER A 32 -5.62 12.29 -15.26
N SER A 33 -4.73 13.29 -15.26
CA SER A 33 -4.15 13.83 -16.51
C SER A 33 -3.18 12.86 -17.22
N GLN A 34 -2.78 11.78 -16.57
CA GLN A 34 -1.74 10.86 -17.05
C GLN A 34 -2.25 9.44 -17.30
N VAL A 35 -3.49 9.13 -16.90
CA VAL A 35 -4.06 7.78 -17.07
C VAL A 35 -4.88 7.67 -18.34
N ALA A 36 -5.00 6.44 -18.82
CA ALA A 36 -5.96 6.01 -19.83
C ALA A 36 -6.85 4.90 -19.25
N GLN A 37 -8.00 4.66 -19.89
CA GLN A 37 -8.83 3.51 -19.55
C GLN A 37 -8.05 2.21 -19.75
N GLY A 38 -8.07 1.34 -18.74
CA GLY A 38 -7.32 0.07 -18.72
C GLY A 38 -5.95 0.18 -18.02
N ASP A 39 -5.49 1.38 -17.70
CA ASP A 39 -4.24 1.54 -16.94
C ASP A 39 -4.39 1.06 -15.51
N SER A 40 -3.27 0.61 -14.93
CA SER A 40 -3.18 0.26 -13.51
C SER A 40 -2.72 1.46 -12.70
N VAL A 41 -3.42 1.72 -11.59
CA VAL A 41 -3.05 2.70 -10.57
C VAL A 41 -3.01 2.00 -9.21
N SER A 42 -1.97 2.23 -8.43
CA SER A 42 -1.91 1.83 -7.02
C SER A 42 -2.71 2.83 -6.18
N VAL A 43 -3.70 2.33 -5.45
CA VAL A 43 -4.51 3.10 -4.50
C VAL A 43 -4.29 2.53 -3.11
N ASN A 44 -3.60 3.24 -2.24
CA ASN A 44 -3.13 2.72 -0.94
C ASN A 44 -2.44 1.35 -1.06
N GLY A 45 -1.64 1.13 -2.08
CA GLY A 45 -0.96 -0.13 -2.34
C GLY A 45 -1.81 -1.22 -3.00
N VAL A 46 -3.06 -0.94 -3.35
CA VAL A 46 -3.91 -1.87 -4.11
C VAL A 46 -3.84 -1.54 -5.59
N CYS A 47 -3.41 -2.48 -6.43
CA CYS A 47 -3.42 -2.34 -7.88
C CYS A 47 -4.87 -2.40 -8.40
N LEU A 48 -5.36 -1.29 -8.95
CA LEU A 48 -6.70 -1.16 -9.50
C LEU A 48 -6.65 -0.68 -10.95
N THR A 49 -7.61 -1.11 -11.75
CA THR A 49 -7.70 -0.74 -13.17
C THR A 49 -8.64 0.43 -13.36
N VAL A 50 -8.18 1.46 -14.08
CA VAL A 50 -8.97 2.63 -14.43
C VAL A 50 -10.08 2.23 -15.40
N THR A 51 -11.34 2.49 -15.03
CA THR A 51 -12.51 2.20 -15.87
C THR A 51 -13.03 3.43 -16.60
N SER A 52 -12.90 4.61 -16.01
CA SER A 52 -13.19 5.90 -16.63
C SER A 52 -12.38 7.02 -15.98
N PHE A 53 -12.23 8.14 -16.66
CA PHE A 53 -11.51 9.30 -16.13
C PHE A 53 -11.94 10.60 -16.80
N ASP A 54 -11.70 11.70 -16.13
CA ASP A 54 -11.79 13.07 -16.66
C ASP A 54 -10.55 13.86 -16.25
N SER A 55 -10.53 15.18 -16.44
CA SER A 55 -9.37 16.02 -16.10
C SER A 55 -9.04 16.09 -14.61
N GLU A 56 -9.98 15.73 -13.72
CA GLU A 56 -9.82 15.91 -12.27
C GLU A 56 -9.93 14.61 -11.47
N SER A 57 -10.52 13.57 -12.04
CA SER A 57 -10.83 12.34 -11.33
C SER A 57 -10.76 11.11 -12.23
N PHE A 58 -10.56 9.95 -11.63
CA PHE A 58 -10.67 8.65 -12.29
C PHE A 58 -11.53 7.70 -11.47
N GLU A 59 -12.08 6.69 -12.14
CA GLU A 59 -12.88 5.64 -11.52
C GLU A 59 -12.18 4.29 -11.63
N VAL A 60 -12.37 3.48 -10.60
CA VAL A 60 -11.88 2.10 -10.55
C VAL A 60 -12.97 1.19 -9.99
N ASP A 61 -13.04 -0.03 -10.51
CA ASP A 61 -13.90 -1.06 -9.94
C ASP A 61 -13.09 -1.94 -8.98
N VAL A 62 -13.64 -2.18 -7.79
CA VAL A 62 -13.01 -2.98 -6.73
C VAL A 62 -13.87 -4.19 -6.43
N MET A 63 -13.32 -5.39 -6.60
CA MET A 63 -14.01 -6.64 -6.30
C MET A 63 -14.29 -6.76 -4.79
N VAL A 64 -15.38 -7.42 -4.42
CA VAL A 64 -15.74 -7.66 -3.02
C VAL A 64 -14.62 -8.36 -2.24
N GLN A 65 -13.88 -9.27 -2.88
CA GLN A 65 -12.73 -9.92 -2.28
C GLN A 65 -11.64 -8.90 -1.88
N THR A 66 -11.32 -7.97 -2.75
CA THR A 66 -10.34 -6.90 -2.48
C THR A 66 -10.83 -5.98 -1.36
N LEU A 67 -12.13 -5.62 -1.35
CA LEU A 67 -12.72 -4.84 -0.26
C LEU A 67 -12.60 -5.53 1.10
N ASN A 68 -12.75 -6.85 1.13
CA ASN A 68 -12.70 -7.64 2.37
C ASN A 68 -11.26 -7.91 2.86
N LEU A 69 -10.29 -7.99 1.95
CA LEU A 69 -8.91 -8.34 2.26
C LEU A 69 -7.99 -7.14 2.45
N THR A 70 -8.47 -5.92 2.19
CA THR A 70 -7.67 -4.70 2.25
C THR A 70 -8.36 -3.59 3.05
N SER A 71 -7.62 -2.55 3.40
CA SER A 71 -8.17 -1.33 4.04
C SER A 71 -9.15 -0.57 3.14
N THR A 72 -9.20 -0.90 1.83
CA THR A 72 -10.09 -0.26 0.86
C THR A 72 -11.57 -0.40 1.23
N GLY A 73 -11.96 -1.51 1.87
CA GLY A 73 -13.33 -1.72 2.35
C GLY A 73 -13.80 -0.71 3.41
N ALA A 74 -12.88 -0.11 4.15
CA ALA A 74 -13.15 0.89 5.19
C ALA A 74 -13.16 2.33 4.66
N LEU A 75 -12.84 2.56 3.38
CA LEU A 75 -12.85 3.91 2.79
C LEU A 75 -14.27 4.50 2.78
N VAL A 76 -14.32 5.79 3.02
CA VAL A 76 -15.52 6.63 2.94
C VAL A 76 -15.26 7.83 2.02
N VAL A 77 -16.32 8.49 1.57
CA VAL A 77 -16.18 9.76 0.84
C VAL A 77 -15.40 10.76 1.70
N GLY A 78 -14.39 11.38 1.12
CA GLY A 78 -13.44 12.26 1.80
C GLY A 78 -12.15 11.58 2.28
N SER A 79 -12.06 10.24 2.27
CA SER A 79 -10.84 9.51 2.65
C SER A 79 -9.66 9.90 1.76
N PRO A 80 -8.49 10.28 2.32
CA PRO A 80 -7.26 10.46 1.55
C PRO A 80 -6.67 9.11 1.16
N VAL A 81 -6.17 9.01 -0.08
CA VAL A 81 -5.54 7.79 -0.61
C VAL A 81 -4.21 8.10 -1.28
N ASN A 82 -3.20 7.29 -1.01
CA ASN A 82 -1.91 7.33 -1.68
C ASN A 82 -2.06 6.80 -3.10
N LEU A 83 -1.48 7.48 -4.08
CA LEU A 83 -1.60 7.15 -5.50
C LEU A 83 -0.22 7.04 -6.14
N GLU A 84 -0.04 5.99 -6.95
CA GLU A 84 1.12 5.79 -7.80
C GLU A 84 0.67 5.20 -9.14
N LEU A 85 1.16 5.74 -10.25
CA LEU A 85 0.98 5.17 -11.59
C LEU A 85 1.84 3.94 -11.79
N ALA A 86 1.39 3.02 -12.64
CA ALA A 86 2.22 1.87 -13.01
C ALA A 86 3.54 2.33 -13.65
N THR A 87 4.64 1.72 -13.18
CA THR A 87 6.01 2.03 -13.61
C THR A 87 6.20 1.72 -15.09
N ARG A 88 6.79 2.65 -15.83
CA ARG A 88 7.23 2.46 -17.21
C ARG A 88 8.58 1.73 -17.22
N THR A 89 8.91 1.05 -18.32
CA THR A 89 10.17 0.28 -18.43
C THR A 89 11.44 1.13 -18.32
N GLN A 90 11.35 2.43 -18.54
CA GLN A 90 12.46 3.38 -18.46
C GLN A 90 12.57 4.11 -17.11
N ASP A 91 11.61 3.90 -16.22
CA ASP A 91 11.60 4.58 -14.94
C ASP A 91 12.62 3.96 -13.97
N ARG A 92 13.07 4.76 -13.02
CA ARG A 92 13.96 4.28 -11.95
C ARG A 92 13.16 3.50 -10.90
N LEU A 93 13.68 2.38 -10.44
CA LEU A 93 13.17 1.68 -9.26
C LEU A 93 13.75 2.35 -8.00
N GLY A 94 13.09 3.41 -7.52
CA GLY A 94 13.57 4.19 -6.38
C GLY A 94 13.24 3.59 -5.01
N GLY A 95 12.23 2.70 -4.94
CA GLY A 95 11.89 1.91 -3.75
C GLY A 95 12.26 0.44 -3.94
N HIS A 96 11.26 -0.45 -3.93
CA HIS A 96 11.42 -1.87 -4.22
C HIS A 96 10.33 -2.35 -5.20
N ILE A 97 10.32 -3.64 -5.55
CA ILE A 97 9.30 -4.19 -6.45
C ILE A 97 7.98 -4.32 -5.69
N VAL A 98 7.06 -3.40 -5.96
CA VAL A 98 5.70 -3.40 -5.42
C VAL A 98 4.73 -3.83 -6.52
N GLN A 99 3.94 -4.86 -6.26
CA GLN A 99 2.99 -5.39 -7.24
C GLN A 99 1.61 -4.73 -7.14
N GLY A 100 1.28 -4.18 -5.96
CA GLY A 100 -0.05 -3.74 -5.62
C GLY A 100 -0.95 -4.91 -5.18
N HIS A 101 -0.35 -5.99 -4.74
CA HIS A 101 -1.02 -7.21 -4.29
C HIS A 101 -0.91 -7.32 -2.77
N VAL A 102 -1.80 -6.63 -2.09
CA VAL A 102 -1.86 -6.56 -0.62
C VAL A 102 -1.95 -7.95 -0.01
N ASP A 103 -1.04 -8.26 0.90
CA ASP A 103 -0.96 -9.56 1.60
C ASP A 103 -1.80 -9.61 2.87
N GLY A 104 -2.12 -8.44 3.44
CA GLY A 104 -2.94 -8.33 4.63
C GLY A 104 -3.15 -6.90 5.10
N VAL A 105 -3.93 -6.77 6.16
CA VAL A 105 -4.20 -5.48 6.82
C VAL A 105 -3.50 -5.49 8.17
N ALA A 106 -2.54 -4.61 8.33
CA ALA A 106 -1.88 -4.29 9.60
C ALA A 106 -2.62 -3.17 10.32
N LYS A 107 -2.14 -2.81 11.51
CA LYS A 107 -2.66 -1.69 12.29
C LYS A 107 -1.54 -0.84 12.82
N VAL A 108 -1.78 0.46 12.92
CA VAL A 108 -0.88 1.35 13.65
C VAL A 108 -0.91 0.97 15.13
N ALA A 109 0.22 0.51 15.66
CA ALA A 109 0.38 0.13 17.07
C ALA A 109 0.86 1.30 17.94
N GLY A 110 1.67 2.19 17.37
CA GLY A 110 2.20 3.36 18.05
C GLY A 110 2.70 4.42 17.09
N ILE A 111 2.69 5.67 17.52
CA ILE A 111 3.28 6.80 16.80
C ILE A 111 4.06 7.63 17.82
N SER A 112 5.33 7.87 17.54
CA SER A 112 6.21 8.71 18.35
C SER A 112 6.93 9.71 17.45
N ALA A 113 6.55 10.98 17.57
CA ALA A 113 7.19 12.06 16.82
C ALA A 113 8.43 12.55 17.56
N ASP A 114 9.54 12.65 16.84
CA ASP A 114 10.75 13.35 17.25
C ASP A 114 10.94 14.58 16.33
N LYS A 115 11.98 15.38 16.58
CA LYS A 115 12.23 16.64 15.85
C LYS A 115 12.43 16.44 14.35
N GLU A 116 13.05 15.33 13.94
CA GLU A 116 13.45 15.07 12.54
C GLU A 116 12.70 13.90 11.90
N TRP A 117 12.12 13.01 12.71
CA TRP A 117 11.54 11.75 12.27
C TRP A 117 10.26 11.45 13.03
N THR A 118 9.39 10.69 12.42
CA THR A 118 8.26 10.07 13.11
C THR A 118 8.43 8.56 13.09
N ARG A 119 8.58 7.95 14.24
CA ARG A 119 8.53 6.50 14.41
C ARG A 119 7.08 6.06 14.35
N MET A 120 6.79 5.07 13.53
CA MET A 120 5.50 4.39 13.48
C MET A 120 5.72 2.90 13.74
N ASP A 121 5.11 2.40 14.83
CA ASP A 121 5.06 0.99 15.14
C ASP A 121 3.82 0.38 14.49
N ILE A 122 3.98 -0.72 13.80
CA ILE A 122 2.95 -1.35 12.97
C ILE A 122 2.79 -2.80 13.41
N ALA A 123 1.60 -3.16 13.88
CA ALA A 123 1.23 -4.54 14.16
C ALA A 123 0.89 -5.25 12.84
N VAL A 124 1.78 -6.13 12.40
CA VAL A 124 1.66 -6.88 11.16
C VAL A 124 1.00 -8.23 11.45
N PRO A 125 0.13 -8.77 10.57
CA PRO A 125 -0.39 -10.11 10.76
C PRO A 125 0.72 -11.15 10.94
N ALA A 126 0.64 -11.98 11.99
CA ALA A 126 1.70 -12.92 12.40
C ALA A 126 2.22 -13.80 11.25
N HIS A 127 1.32 -14.25 10.36
CA HIS A 127 1.70 -15.10 9.21
C HIS A 127 2.56 -14.38 8.17
N LEU A 128 2.62 -13.04 8.19
CA LEU A 128 3.44 -12.23 7.28
C LEU A 128 4.83 -11.93 7.86
N MET A 129 5.00 -12.03 9.19
CA MET A 129 6.27 -11.69 9.85
C MET A 129 7.47 -12.48 9.32
N LYS A 130 7.27 -13.73 8.92
CA LYS A 130 8.32 -14.58 8.31
C LYS A 130 8.91 -14.02 7.01
N TYR A 131 8.24 -13.10 6.33
CA TYR A 131 8.71 -12.45 5.10
C TYR A 131 9.38 -11.11 5.37
N VAL A 132 9.31 -10.61 6.61
CA VAL A 132 9.86 -9.31 6.99
C VAL A 132 11.24 -9.50 7.61
N VAL A 133 12.20 -8.72 7.15
CA VAL A 133 13.58 -8.77 7.67
C VAL A 133 14.02 -7.38 8.13
N ALA A 134 14.82 -7.32 9.19
CA ALA A 134 15.40 -6.06 9.64
C ALA A 134 16.24 -5.43 8.51
N GLN A 135 16.09 -4.12 8.31
CA GLN A 135 16.71 -3.34 7.23
C GLN A 135 16.22 -3.74 5.82
N GLY A 136 15.22 -4.62 5.72
CA GLY A 136 14.54 -4.96 4.46
C GLY A 136 13.48 -3.94 4.08
N SER A 137 12.85 -4.17 2.93
CA SER A 137 11.75 -3.36 2.43
C SER A 137 10.40 -3.95 2.83
N ILE A 138 9.45 -3.06 3.11
CA ILE A 138 8.03 -3.38 3.31
C ILE A 138 7.20 -2.29 2.64
N CYS A 139 6.08 -2.65 2.04
CA CYS A 139 5.15 -1.69 1.46
C CYS A 139 3.94 -1.49 2.38
N ILE A 140 3.74 -0.26 2.86
CA ILE A 140 2.66 0.13 3.75
C ILE A 140 1.81 1.21 3.08
N GLU A 141 0.51 0.97 2.88
CA GLU A 141 -0.40 1.89 2.17
C GLU A 141 0.18 2.33 0.80
N GLY A 142 0.92 1.44 0.12
CA GLY A 142 1.60 1.72 -1.14
C GLY A 142 2.96 2.40 -1.01
N VAL A 143 3.40 2.73 0.20
CA VAL A 143 4.68 3.40 0.45
C VAL A 143 5.78 2.38 0.70
N SER A 144 6.86 2.42 -0.08
CA SER A 144 8.07 1.63 0.16
C SER A 144 8.82 2.18 1.36
N LEU A 145 8.97 1.38 2.41
CA LEU A 145 9.61 1.76 3.66
C LEU A 145 10.68 0.75 4.05
N THR A 146 11.68 1.23 4.76
CA THR A 146 12.70 0.36 5.37
C THR A 146 12.25 -0.07 6.76
N VAL A 147 12.30 -1.36 7.04
CA VAL A 147 12.08 -1.92 8.39
C VAL A 147 13.28 -1.55 9.26
N GLY A 148 13.09 -0.62 10.17
CA GLY A 148 14.16 -0.18 11.06
C GLY A 148 14.33 -1.07 12.29
N GLU A 149 13.20 -1.53 12.87
CA GLU A 149 13.20 -2.51 13.97
C GLU A 149 12.17 -3.60 13.70
N LEU A 150 12.50 -4.81 14.13
CA LEU A 150 11.65 -6.00 14.03
C LEU A 150 11.45 -6.55 15.44
N ASN A 151 10.20 -6.77 15.84
CA ASN A 151 9.83 -7.37 17.11
C ASN A 151 8.91 -8.59 16.88
N ASP A 152 9.52 -9.75 16.72
CA ASP A 152 8.80 -11.01 16.47
C ASP A 152 7.88 -11.41 17.64
N GLY A 153 8.25 -11.04 18.88
CA GLY A 153 7.47 -11.37 20.06
C GLY A 153 6.13 -10.61 20.16
N LEU A 154 6.01 -9.51 19.42
CA LEU A 154 4.78 -8.69 19.36
C LEU A 154 4.14 -8.67 17.96
N ASP A 155 4.70 -9.38 16.99
CA ASP A 155 4.34 -9.28 15.57
C ASP A 155 4.34 -7.82 15.08
N GLN A 156 5.39 -7.08 15.40
CA GLN A 156 5.48 -5.66 15.09
C GLN A 156 6.77 -5.30 14.35
N VAL A 157 6.64 -4.29 13.51
CA VAL A 157 7.76 -3.61 12.86
C VAL A 157 7.72 -2.13 13.21
N ALA A 158 8.90 -1.50 13.30
CA ALA A 158 8.99 -0.05 13.38
C ALA A 158 9.61 0.51 12.09
N VAL A 159 9.00 1.57 11.58
CA VAL A 159 9.50 2.36 10.46
C VAL A 159 9.71 3.80 10.88
N TRP A 160 10.69 4.49 10.27
CA TRP A 160 10.94 5.91 10.52
C TRP A 160 10.53 6.72 9.29
N LEU A 161 9.54 7.57 9.48
CA LEU A 161 8.99 8.42 8.44
C LEU A 161 9.72 9.77 8.45
N ILE A 162 10.36 10.09 7.35
CA ILE A 162 10.98 11.41 7.13
C ILE A 162 9.92 12.46 6.83
N PRO A 163 10.20 13.77 7.04
CA PRO A 163 9.24 14.84 6.76
C PRO A 163 8.65 14.79 5.34
N GLU A 164 9.45 14.44 4.36
CA GLU A 164 9.01 14.30 2.96
C GLU A 164 7.95 13.20 2.81
N THR A 165 8.13 12.04 3.46
CA THR A 165 7.16 10.95 3.44
C THR A 165 5.84 11.38 4.09
N LEU A 166 5.91 12.07 5.23
CA LEU A 166 4.72 12.58 5.90
C LEU A 166 3.99 13.64 5.06
N ALA A 167 4.73 14.51 4.37
CA ALA A 167 4.14 15.55 3.53
C ALA A 167 3.47 15.01 2.25
N LYS A 168 4.00 13.92 1.70
CA LYS A 168 3.57 13.38 0.39
C LYS A 168 2.68 12.15 0.48
N THR A 169 2.35 11.67 1.68
CA THR A 169 1.53 10.48 1.85
C THR A 169 0.42 10.70 2.87
N ASN A 170 -0.57 9.82 2.87
CA ASN A 170 -1.63 9.83 3.87
C ASN A 170 -1.18 9.32 5.25
N LEU A 171 0.08 8.89 5.40
CA LEU A 171 0.59 8.33 6.67
C LEU A 171 0.60 9.35 7.80
N ALA A 172 0.77 10.65 7.48
CA ALA A 172 0.70 11.73 8.49
C ALA A 172 -0.68 11.84 9.17
N ALA A 173 -1.74 11.43 8.50
CA ALA A 173 -3.12 11.50 9.02
C ALA A 173 -3.53 10.25 9.82
N LYS A 174 -2.71 9.19 9.82
CA LYS A 174 -3.01 7.92 10.50
C LYS A 174 -2.92 8.06 12.01
N LYS A 175 -3.79 7.31 12.70
CA LYS A 175 -3.90 7.25 14.16
C LYS A 175 -3.69 5.82 14.64
N ILE A 176 -3.43 5.66 15.94
CA ILE A 176 -3.36 4.34 16.57
C ILE A 176 -4.64 3.56 16.29
N SER A 177 -4.49 2.30 15.93
CA SER A 177 -5.52 1.34 15.48
C SER A 177 -6.05 1.54 14.07
N ASP A 178 -5.64 2.58 13.31
CA ASP A 178 -6.02 2.71 11.92
C ASP A 178 -5.49 1.52 11.09
N PRO A 179 -6.28 1.02 10.13
CA PRO A 179 -5.86 -0.06 9.25
C PRO A 179 -4.84 0.44 8.22
N LEU A 180 -3.90 -0.44 7.87
CA LEU A 180 -2.85 -0.22 6.89
C LEU A 180 -2.77 -1.42 5.95
N ASN A 181 -2.84 -1.21 4.64
CA ASN A 181 -2.51 -2.25 3.68
C ASN A 181 -1.02 -2.59 3.77
N VAL A 182 -0.71 -3.87 3.80
CA VAL A 182 0.66 -4.38 3.82
C VAL A 182 0.88 -5.30 2.63
N GLU A 183 1.95 -5.03 1.88
CA GLU A 183 2.51 -5.95 0.91
C GLU A 183 3.97 -6.22 1.32
N VAL A 184 4.32 -7.49 1.52
CA VAL A 184 5.69 -7.90 1.82
C VAL A 184 6.51 -7.97 0.53
N ASP A 185 7.84 -7.90 0.64
CA ASP A 185 8.70 -8.02 -0.55
C ASP A 185 8.43 -9.35 -1.25
N VAL A 186 8.06 -9.27 -2.52
CA VAL A 186 7.70 -10.44 -3.35
C VAL A 186 8.83 -11.45 -3.44
N LEU A 187 10.10 -11.03 -3.33
CA LEU A 187 11.27 -11.92 -3.35
C LEU A 187 11.22 -12.91 -2.19
N ALA A 188 10.79 -12.48 -1.00
CA ALA A 188 10.66 -13.37 0.16
C ALA A 188 9.62 -14.48 -0.09
N LYS A 189 8.51 -14.18 -0.75
CA LYS A 189 7.48 -15.16 -1.12
C LYS A 189 7.99 -16.19 -2.13
N TYR A 190 8.75 -15.75 -3.12
CA TYR A 190 9.36 -16.68 -4.10
C TYR A 190 10.41 -17.58 -3.46
N VAL A 191 11.27 -17.03 -2.60
CA VAL A 191 12.29 -17.80 -1.86
C VAL A 191 11.62 -18.87 -1.00
N GLU A 192 10.59 -18.53 -0.21
CA GLU A 192 9.84 -19.50 0.59
C GLU A 192 9.29 -20.64 -0.29
N ARG A 193 8.63 -20.28 -1.40
CA ARG A 193 8.01 -21.28 -2.27
C ARG A 193 9.01 -22.24 -2.89
N LEU A 194 10.20 -21.76 -3.24
CA LEU A 194 11.27 -22.61 -3.80
C LEU A 194 11.86 -23.54 -2.75
N ILE A 195 12.08 -23.05 -1.51
CA ILE A 195 12.61 -23.87 -0.41
C ILE A 195 11.61 -24.96 0.00
N ALA A 196 10.32 -24.61 0.12
CA ALA A 196 9.29 -25.57 0.49
C ALA A 196 9.21 -26.76 -0.48
N ARG A 197 9.27 -26.49 -1.80
CA ARG A 197 9.28 -27.58 -2.82
C ARG A 197 10.54 -28.45 -2.78
N GLY A 198 11.69 -27.89 -2.46
CA GLY A 198 12.94 -28.67 -2.35
C GLY A 198 12.99 -29.59 -1.12
N GLN A 199 12.04 -29.49 -0.18
CA GLN A 199 11.90 -30.38 0.97
C GLN A 199 10.94 -31.55 0.70
N ASP A 200 9.99 -31.40 -0.21
CA ASP A 200 9.03 -32.44 -0.60
C ASP A 200 9.66 -33.50 -1.53
N ASP A 201 10.80 -33.20 -2.16
CA ASP A 201 11.53 -34.09 -3.09
C ASP A 201 12.64 -34.92 -2.40
N LYS A 202 12.70 -34.95 -1.06
CA LYS A 202 13.62 -35.77 -0.25
C LYS A 202 12.87 -36.77 0.61
#